data_d0847326027db3b8b54ca65425008589
#
_entry.id   d0847326027db3b8b54ca65425008589
#
_cell.length_a   1.000
_cell.length_b   1.000
_cell.length_c   1.000
_cell.angle_alpha   90.00
_cell.angle_beta   90.00
_cell.angle_gamma   90.00
#
_symmetry.space_group_name_H-M   'P 1'
#
loop_
_entity.id
_entity.type
_entity.pdbx_description
1 polymer ?
#
loop_
_entity_poly.entity_id
_entity_poly.type
_entity_poly.pdbx_seq_one_letter_code
_entity_poly.pdbx_strand_id
1 'polypeptide(L)'
;MDNETNSPVCSCCGATIETDDYYTFEGSILCDDCYHSETVVCEHCGDRIWGDDNAGTDSTPLCNSCYDDYYTTCECCGRIIHRDYANYDDDDDYAYCDRCYEERQNSSIHEYNYKPDPIFYGDSKRYFGVELEIDEGGKNGDNADTLL
;
A
#
# COMPACT_ATOMS: atom_id res chain seq x y z
N MET A 1 17.97 -58.14 -11.62
CA MET A 1 18.63 -56.96 -11.03
C MET A 1 17.83 -55.72 -11.42
N ASP A 2 16.89 -55.42 -10.57
CA ASP A 2 15.99 -54.29 -10.82
C ASP A 2 16.71 -53.00 -10.46
N ASN A 3 17.19 -52.33 -11.48
CA ASN A 3 17.68 -50.98 -11.34
C ASN A 3 16.45 -50.11 -11.25
N GLU A 4 15.85 -50.06 -10.06
CA GLU A 4 14.86 -49.07 -9.77
C GLU A 4 15.54 -47.71 -9.80
N THR A 5 15.48 -47.08 -10.96
CA THR A 5 15.75 -45.64 -11.08
C THR A 5 14.68 -44.97 -10.26
N ASN A 6 14.97 -44.74 -8.99
CA ASN A 6 14.08 -43.98 -8.12
C ASN A 6 14.12 -42.50 -8.59
N SER A 7 13.37 -42.23 -9.66
CA SER A 7 13.24 -40.87 -10.15
C SER A 7 12.60 -40.00 -9.06
N PRO A 8 13.13 -38.84 -8.77
CA PRO A 8 12.57 -37.95 -7.78
C PRO A 8 11.13 -37.54 -8.15
N VAL A 9 10.31 -37.37 -7.15
CA VAL A 9 8.91 -36.93 -7.32
C VAL A 9 8.78 -35.51 -6.78
N CYS A 10 8.13 -34.65 -7.56
CA CYS A 10 7.86 -33.29 -7.13
C CYS A 10 6.94 -33.30 -5.89
N SER A 11 7.40 -32.66 -4.82
CA SER A 11 6.65 -32.60 -3.56
C SER A 11 5.36 -31.78 -3.67
N CYS A 12 5.28 -30.87 -4.67
CA CYS A 12 4.13 -30.02 -4.89
C CYS A 12 3.07 -30.67 -5.77
N CYS A 13 3.39 -31.03 -7.01
CA CYS A 13 2.41 -31.58 -7.96
C CYS A 13 2.38 -33.12 -8.00
N GLY A 14 3.29 -33.81 -7.36
CA GLY A 14 3.39 -35.27 -7.35
C GLY A 14 3.85 -35.90 -8.67
N ALA A 15 4.31 -35.10 -9.62
CA ALA A 15 4.82 -35.59 -10.89
C ALA A 15 6.20 -36.22 -10.72
N THR A 16 6.44 -37.33 -11.42
CA THR A 16 7.77 -37.94 -11.50
C THR A 16 8.67 -37.08 -12.38
N ILE A 17 9.83 -36.73 -11.89
CA ILE A 17 10.81 -35.90 -12.60
C ILE A 17 11.77 -36.86 -13.32
N GLU A 18 11.66 -36.92 -14.64
CA GLU A 18 12.46 -37.84 -15.49
C GLU A 18 13.82 -37.27 -15.87
N THR A 19 14.06 -36.01 -15.51
CA THR A 19 15.32 -35.29 -15.82
C THR A 19 16.10 -35.00 -14.55
N ASP A 20 17.38 -34.69 -14.67
CA ASP A 20 18.21 -34.22 -13.58
C ASP A 20 17.91 -32.75 -13.22
N ASP A 21 16.96 -32.12 -13.93
CA ASP A 21 16.55 -30.73 -13.75
C ASP A 21 15.45 -30.62 -12.68
N TYR A 22 15.82 -30.79 -11.46
CA TYR A 22 14.96 -30.53 -10.31
C TYR A 22 15.61 -29.56 -9.34
N TYR A 23 14.79 -28.92 -8.58
CA TYR A 23 15.23 -27.98 -7.55
C TYR A 23 14.96 -28.54 -6.17
N THR A 24 15.90 -28.31 -5.26
CA THR A 24 15.70 -28.62 -3.85
C THR A 24 15.52 -27.31 -3.10
N PHE A 25 14.35 -27.13 -2.52
CA PHE A 25 14.02 -25.94 -1.77
C PHE A 25 13.44 -26.32 -0.41
N GLU A 26 14.08 -25.87 0.67
CA GLU A 26 13.73 -26.19 2.07
C GLU A 26 13.47 -27.69 2.35
N GLY A 27 14.25 -28.55 1.71
CA GLY A 27 14.10 -30.01 1.84
C GLY A 27 13.03 -30.64 0.96
N SER A 28 12.32 -29.86 0.17
CA SER A 28 11.34 -30.33 -0.82
C SER A 28 11.99 -30.42 -2.19
N ILE A 29 11.66 -31.47 -2.95
CA ILE A 29 12.07 -31.63 -4.34
C ILE A 29 10.95 -31.06 -5.21
N LEU A 30 11.29 -30.14 -6.09
CA LEU A 30 10.36 -29.46 -6.98
C LEU A 30 10.77 -29.62 -8.45
N CYS A 31 9.80 -29.85 -9.32
CA CYS A 31 10.04 -29.74 -10.75
C CYS A 31 10.19 -28.26 -11.12
N ASP A 32 10.72 -28.00 -12.31
CA ASP A 32 10.96 -26.62 -12.82
C ASP A 32 9.71 -25.74 -12.74
N ASP A 33 8.58 -26.27 -13.21
CA ASP A 33 7.30 -25.55 -13.21
C ASP A 33 6.88 -25.15 -11.78
N CYS A 34 6.89 -26.10 -10.84
CA CYS A 34 6.49 -25.83 -9.46
C CYS A 34 7.49 -24.91 -8.74
N TYR A 35 8.78 -25.05 -9.02
CA TYR A 35 9.78 -24.18 -8.43
C TYR A 35 9.56 -22.71 -8.81
N HIS A 36 9.16 -22.43 -10.05
CA HIS A 36 8.91 -21.08 -10.52
C HIS A 36 7.50 -20.57 -10.21
N SER A 37 6.51 -21.46 -10.12
CA SER A 37 5.11 -21.07 -9.83
C SER A 37 4.81 -20.92 -8.34
N GLU A 38 5.38 -21.79 -7.52
CA GLU A 38 5.08 -21.84 -6.09
C GLU A 38 6.06 -21.05 -5.22
N THR A 39 7.16 -20.59 -5.79
CA THR A 39 8.14 -19.79 -5.07
C THR A 39 8.39 -18.43 -5.75
N VAL A 40 8.69 -17.44 -4.95
CA VAL A 40 9.02 -16.07 -5.40
C VAL A 40 10.35 -15.62 -4.80
N VAL A 41 10.97 -14.62 -5.41
CA VAL A 41 12.21 -14.02 -4.90
C VAL A 41 11.89 -12.73 -4.17
N CYS A 42 12.34 -12.60 -2.94
CA CYS A 42 12.21 -11.37 -2.18
C CYS A 42 12.95 -10.23 -2.91
N GLU A 43 12.23 -9.17 -3.22
CA GLU A 43 12.78 -8.00 -3.95
C GLU A 43 13.86 -7.27 -3.15
N HIS A 44 13.82 -7.38 -1.83
CA HIS A 44 14.75 -6.68 -0.95
C HIS A 44 16.07 -7.43 -0.73
N CYS A 45 16.02 -8.69 -0.29
CA CYS A 45 17.22 -9.48 0.03
C CYS A 45 17.66 -10.44 -1.09
N GLY A 46 16.79 -10.69 -2.07
CA GLY A 46 17.04 -11.65 -3.13
C GLY A 46 16.87 -13.11 -2.74
N ASP A 47 16.47 -13.40 -1.50
CA ASP A 47 16.20 -14.76 -1.06
C ASP A 47 14.91 -15.29 -1.67
N ARG A 48 14.93 -16.58 -1.99
CA ARG A 48 13.74 -17.25 -2.48
C ARG A 48 12.87 -17.71 -1.31
N ILE A 49 11.58 -17.52 -1.43
CA ILE A 49 10.56 -17.89 -0.43
C ILE A 49 9.41 -18.62 -1.10
N TRP A 50 8.61 -19.33 -0.32
CA TRP A 50 7.33 -19.84 -0.82
C TRP A 50 6.40 -18.69 -1.15
N GLY A 51 5.57 -18.86 -2.18
CA GLY A 51 4.56 -17.86 -2.56
C GLY A 51 3.58 -17.56 -1.43
N ASP A 52 3.26 -18.57 -0.61
CA ASP A 52 2.39 -18.44 0.56
C ASP A 52 3.04 -17.63 1.71
N ASP A 53 4.37 -17.57 1.76
CA ASP A 53 5.13 -16.79 2.74
C ASP A 53 5.46 -15.37 2.24
N ASN A 54 4.88 -14.98 1.11
CA ASN A 54 5.05 -13.65 0.56
C ASN A 54 4.28 -12.61 1.38
N ALA A 55 5.00 -11.83 2.17
CA ALA A 55 4.43 -10.71 2.94
C ALA A 55 4.20 -9.46 2.09
N GLY A 56 4.73 -9.44 0.86
CA GLY A 56 4.59 -8.35 -0.10
C GLY A 56 3.37 -8.48 -1.01
N THR A 57 3.54 -8.04 -2.24
CA THR A 57 2.56 -8.18 -3.32
C THR A 57 3.14 -9.02 -4.45
N ASP A 58 2.29 -9.43 -5.41
CA ASP A 58 2.75 -10.13 -6.62
C ASP A 58 3.79 -9.31 -7.42
N SER A 59 3.67 -8.00 -7.37
CA SER A 59 4.58 -7.07 -8.05
C SER A 59 5.86 -6.77 -7.26
N THR A 60 5.82 -6.93 -5.95
CA THR A 60 6.94 -6.68 -5.03
C THR A 60 6.90 -7.73 -3.94
N PRO A 61 7.37 -8.94 -4.24
CA PRO A 61 7.44 -10.01 -3.26
C PRO A 61 8.45 -9.67 -2.15
N LEU A 62 8.09 -9.93 -0.91
CA LEU A 62 8.93 -9.67 0.27
C LEU A 62 8.86 -10.85 1.24
N CYS A 63 10.00 -11.27 1.76
CA CYS A 63 9.99 -12.21 2.87
C CYS A 63 9.51 -11.51 4.15
N ASN A 64 8.98 -12.29 5.08
CA ASN A 64 8.46 -11.76 6.36
C ASN A 64 9.48 -10.90 7.10
N SER A 65 10.75 -11.34 7.17
CA SER A 65 11.81 -10.59 7.84
C SER A 65 12.05 -9.22 7.20
N CYS A 66 12.18 -9.17 5.87
CA CYS A 66 12.36 -7.90 5.18
C CYS A 66 11.13 -6.99 5.31
N TYR A 67 9.94 -7.56 5.25
CA TYR A 67 8.73 -6.78 5.47
C TYR A 67 8.69 -6.15 6.86
N ASP A 68 8.95 -6.94 7.91
CA ASP A 68 8.92 -6.47 9.30
C ASP A 68 10.02 -5.44 9.61
N ASP A 69 11.20 -5.61 9.02
CA ASP A 69 12.35 -4.74 9.30
C ASP A 69 12.32 -3.43 8.49
N TYR A 70 11.91 -3.49 7.22
CA TYR A 70 12.11 -2.38 6.27
C TYR A 70 10.84 -1.81 5.66
N TYR A 71 9.70 -2.50 5.77
CA TYR A 71 8.48 -2.08 5.12
C TYR A 71 7.34 -1.84 6.12
N THR A 72 6.35 -1.14 5.66
CA THR A 72 5.11 -0.88 6.39
C THR A 72 3.98 -0.68 5.39
N THR A 73 2.78 -0.58 5.87
CA THR A 73 1.60 -0.38 5.03
C THR A 73 1.06 1.03 5.22
N CYS A 74 0.74 1.70 4.13
CA CYS A 74 0.06 2.99 4.18
C CYS A 74 -1.34 2.81 4.76
N GLU A 75 -1.65 3.50 5.86
CA GLU A 75 -2.93 3.41 6.55
C GLU A 75 -4.12 3.83 5.66
N CYS A 76 -3.89 4.76 4.74
CA CYS A 76 -4.94 5.28 3.88
C CYS A 76 -5.29 4.36 2.70
N CYS A 77 -4.28 3.90 1.96
CA CYS A 77 -4.52 3.14 0.71
C CYS A 77 -4.10 1.68 0.75
N GLY A 78 -3.52 1.20 1.86
CA GLY A 78 -3.06 -0.18 2.02
C GLY A 78 -1.82 -0.55 1.20
N ARG A 79 -1.16 0.40 0.54
CA ARG A 79 0.06 0.15 -0.22
C ARG A 79 1.22 -0.13 0.71
N ILE A 80 2.02 -1.14 0.36
CA ILE A 80 3.29 -1.44 1.03
C ILE A 80 4.30 -0.36 0.63
N ILE A 81 4.96 0.22 1.61
CA ILE A 81 5.96 1.28 1.46
C ILE A 81 7.20 0.95 2.29
N HIS A 82 8.37 1.34 1.80
CA HIS A 82 9.59 1.23 2.59
C HIS A 82 9.56 2.26 3.71
N ARG A 83 9.99 1.89 4.92
CA ARG A 83 9.94 2.76 6.12
C ARG A 83 10.71 4.06 5.95
N ASP A 84 11.81 4.03 5.19
CA ASP A 84 12.62 5.23 4.91
C ASP A 84 11.89 6.27 4.05
N TYR A 85 10.85 5.83 3.32
CA TYR A 85 10.01 6.69 2.47
C TYR A 85 8.59 6.84 3.01
N ALA A 86 8.34 6.33 4.20
CA ALA A 86 7.06 6.49 4.85
C ALA A 86 6.97 7.87 5.52
N ASN A 87 5.87 8.54 5.31
CA ASN A 87 5.57 9.78 6.00
C ASN A 87 4.74 9.47 7.25
N TYR A 88 5.10 10.09 8.36
CA TYR A 88 4.38 9.98 9.62
C TYR A 88 3.78 11.33 9.97
N ASP A 89 2.58 11.33 10.49
CA ASP A 89 1.97 12.54 11.01
C ASP A 89 2.37 12.72 12.48
N ASP A 90 2.56 13.95 12.94
CA ASP A 90 2.96 14.26 14.31
C ASP A 90 1.90 13.83 15.34
N ASP A 91 0.65 13.72 14.91
CA ASP A 91 -0.49 13.35 15.75
C ASP A 91 -0.75 11.84 15.78
N ASP A 92 -0.24 11.08 14.80
CA ASP A 92 -0.51 9.66 14.62
C ASP A 92 0.79 8.89 14.31
N ASP A 93 0.98 7.74 14.96
CA ASP A 93 2.09 6.81 14.64
C ASP A 93 1.86 5.99 13.34
N TYR A 94 0.89 6.41 12.51
CA TYR A 94 0.56 5.73 11.26
C TYR A 94 1.44 6.15 10.10
N ALA A 95 1.77 5.18 9.25
CA ALA A 95 2.57 5.41 8.06
C ALA A 95 1.70 5.76 6.85
N TYR A 96 2.13 6.72 6.07
CA TYR A 96 1.46 7.16 4.85
C TYR A 96 2.44 7.19 3.67
N CYS A 97 2.00 6.78 2.49
CA CYS A 97 2.77 7.01 1.26
C CYS A 97 2.70 8.52 0.90
N ASP A 98 3.66 8.98 0.09
CA ASP A 98 3.78 10.40 -0.30
C ASP A 98 2.45 10.99 -0.79
N ARG A 99 1.77 10.26 -1.68
CA ARG A 99 0.49 10.69 -2.24
C ARG A 99 -0.58 10.89 -1.17
N CYS A 100 -0.78 9.90 -0.29
CA CYS A 100 -1.81 9.98 0.74
C CYS A 100 -1.46 11.03 1.81
N TYR A 101 -0.18 11.19 2.10
CA TYR A 101 0.30 12.22 3.01
C TYR A 101 0.05 13.63 2.45
N GLU A 102 0.39 13.86 1.18
CA GLU A 102 0.10 15.13 0.50
C GLU A 102 -1.41 15.42 0.42
N GLU A 103 -2.23 14.42 0.10
CA GLU A 103 -3.68 14.55 0.10
C GLU A 103 -4.23 14.93 1.49
N ARG A 104 -3.70 14.34 2.57
CA ARG A 104 -4.05 14.71 3.95
C ARG A 104 -3.66 16.15 4.28
N GLN A 105 -2.43 16.53 3.96
CA GLN A 105 -1.94 17.89 4.19
C GLN A 105 -2.77 18.92 3.41
N ASN A 106 -3.15 18.61 2.19
CA ASN A 106 -3.97 19.47 1.35
C ASN A 106 -5.43 19.52 1.77
N SER A 107 -5.94 18.47 2.44
CA SER A 107 -7.30 18.44 2.98
C SER A 107 -7.41 19.08 4.37
N SER A 108 -6.28 19.41 5.02
CA SER A 108 -6.33 20.22 6.22
C SER A 108 -6.91 21.59 5.88
N ILE A 109 -7.90 22.01 6.65
CA ILE A 109 -8.49 23.35 6.53
C ILE A 109 -7.38 24.35 6.85
N HIS A 110 -6.81 24.95 5.81
CA HIS A 110 -5.89 26.05 6.02
C HIS A 110 -6.65 27.20 6.70
N GLU A 111 -6.03 27.80 7.72
CA GLU A 111 -6.59 29.00 8.34
C GLU A 111 -7.02 29.97 7.24
N TYR A 112 -8.31 30.27 7.22
CA TYR A 112 -8.88 31.22 6.28
C TYR A 112 -8.50 32.62 6.72
N ASN A 113 -7.38 33.12 6.21
CA ASN A 113 -6.84 34.44 6.56
C ASN A 113 -7.57 35.63 5.93
N TYR A 114 -8.50 35.34 5.02
CA TYR A 114 -9.27 36.39 4.38
C TYR A 114 -10.62 36.57 5.10
N LYS A 115 -10.72 37.61 5.90
CA LYS A 115 -11.99 38.10 6.43
C LYS A 115 -12.33 39.36 5.66
N PRO A 116 -13.33 39.34 4.77
CA PRO A 116 -13.79 40.55 4.13
C PRO A 116 -14.34 41.51 5.19
N ASP A 117 -14.14 42.79 5.00
CA ASP A 117 -14.73 43.82 5.87
C ASP A 117 -16.24 43.65 5.88
N PRO A 118 -16.87 43.55 7.06
CA PRO A 118 -18.30 43.36 7.13
C PRO A 118 -19.03 44.59 6.59
N ILE A 119 -19.79 44.39 5.51
CA ILE A 119 -20.64 45.43 4.94
C ILE A 119 -22.08 45.17 5.39
N PHE A 120 -22.63 46.06 6.20
CA PHE A 120 -23.99 45.94 6.70
C PHE A 120 -24.93 46.84 5.90
N TYR A 121 -26.01 46.26 5.46
CA TYR A 121 -27.06 46.99 4.73
C TYR A 121 -28.33 47.14 5.58
N GLY A 122 -28.86 48.35 5.67
CA GLY A 122 -30.08 48.63 6.37
C GLY A 122 -29.93 49.40 7.67
N ASP A 123 -31.02 49.98 8.13
CA ASP A 123 -31.09 50.85 9.33
C ASP A 123 -31.43 50.10 10.63
N SER A 124 -31.48 48.78 10.56
CA SER A 124 -31.81 47.94 11.71
C SER A 124 -30.63 47.76 12.66
N LYS A 125 -30.86 47.82 13.95
CA LYS A 125 -29.86 47.51 14.99
C LYS A 125 -29.67 46.03 15.22
N ARG A 126 -30.33 45.17 14.41
CA ARG A 126 -30.21 43.71 14.48
C ARG A 126 -29.44 43.21 13.27
N TYR A 127 -28.35 42.54 13.53
CA TYR A 127 -27.47 41.93 12.52
C TYR A 127 -27.60 40.43 12.57
N PHE A 128 -27.76 39.80 11.42
CA PHE A 128 -27.73 38.32 11.30
C PHE A 128 -26.52 37.93 10.49
N GLY A 129 -25.65 37.13 11.09
CA GLY A 129 -24.58 36.45 10.39
C GLY A 129 -25.08 35.06 9.96
N VAL A 130 -24.88 34.73 8.71
CA VAL A 130 -25.10 33.37 8.18
C VAL A 130 -23.75 32.82 7.81
N GLU A 131 -23.30 31.79 8.50
CA GLU A 131 -22.14 30.98 8.07
C GLU A 131 -22.66 29.86 7.19
N LEU A 132 -22.24 29.87 5.94
CA LEU A 132 -22.52 28.80 5.00
C LEU A 132 -21.30 27.89 4.93
N GLU A 133 -21.41 26.72 5.50
CA GLU A 133 -20.41 25.67 5.35
C GLU A 133 -20.78 24.82 4.14
N ILE A 134 -19.97 24.88 3.08
CA ILE A 134 -20.15 24.07 1.88
C ILE A 134 -19.12 22.95 1.94
N ASP A 135 -19.57 21.77 2.28
CA ASP A 135 -18.71 20.61 2.54
C ASP A 135 -18.60 19.64 1.35
N GLU A 136 -18.99 20.04 0.15
CA GLU A 136 -18.78 19.23 -1.05
C GLU A 136 -17.56 19.70 -1.84
N GLY A 137 -16.49 18.91 -1.75
CA GLY A 137 -15.34 19.05 -2.63
C GLY A 137 -14.40 20.20 -2.34
N GLY A 138 -14.37 20.71 -1.13
CA GLY A 138 -13.51 21.78 -0.61
C GLY A 138 -12.71 22.55 -1.65
N LYS A 139 -12.70 23.79 -1.71
CA LYS A 139 -11.91 24.66 -2.60
C LYS A 139 -12.42 24.90 -4.02
N ASN A 140 -13.66 24.63 -4.34
CA ASN A 140 -14.18 25.10 -5.60
C ASN A 140 -14.84 26.46 -5.40
N GLY A 141 -14.11 27.54 -5.78
CA GLY A 141 -14.70 28.87 -5.90
C GLY A 141 -15.93 28.90 -6.80
N ASP A 142 -16.05 27.92 -7.70
CA ASP A 142 -17.19 27.75 -8.61
C ASP A 142 -18.50 27.41 -7.88
N ASN A 143 -18.45 26.82 -6.68
CA ASN A 143 -19.64 26.53 -5.90
C ASN A 143 -20.24 27.78 -5.26
N ALA A 144 -19.45 28.80 -5.01
CA ALA A 144 -19.94 30.08 -4.46
C ALA A 144 -20.69 30.90 -5.51
N ASP A 145 -20.29 30.80 -6.77
CA ASP A 145 -20.92 31.52 -7.89
C ASP A 145 -22.31 30.95 -8.26
N THR A 146 -22.60 29.73 -7.85
CA THR A 146 -23.89 29.06 -8.15
C THR A 146 -24.99 29.45 -7.17
N LEU A 147 -24.66 30.08 -6.05
CA LEU A 147 -25.61 30.49 -4.99
C LEU A 147 -26.03 31.97 -5.07
N LEU A 148 -25.53 32.68 -6.03
CA LEU A 148 -25.92 34.05 -6.37
C LEU A 148 -26.83 33.98 -7.60
#